data_6eb6741659139359f88f2e6e0bc502b2
#
_entry.id   6eb6741659139359f88f2e6e0bc502b2
#
_cell.length_a   1.000
_cell.length_b   1.000
_cell.length_c   1.000
_cell.angle_alpha   90.00
_cell.angle_beta   90.00
_cell.angle_gamma   90.00
#
_symmetry.space_group_name_H-M   'P 1'
#
loop_
_entity.id
_entity.type
_entity.pdbx_description
1 polymer ?
#
loop_
_entity_poly.entity_id
_entity_poly.type
_entity_poly.pdbx_seq_one_letter_code
_entity_poly.pdbx_strand_id
1 'polypeptide(L)'
;MKQLRFHSMFALLALLFAFGCENGSGEEGGTPTLELDRTEVSIEAAGGSVEINYTLQNPTQGGVVLANNDADWITQINASIPGKVSFNVEPNISSKERSATVTISYSAIDTPCTVTVNQAGSTTAPFEFENIECEVESIMLDVIPADKNTPYICRIYTAEHIEAFYLHEDKYLFEYDLETIGYEADNAGQTLTNYLQNISHTGDKPFKEFNRLISDTDYVVYCYYIDIATKSLIGDIARKTIRTSKPESSNVELKMTLDVNGAIVTQHITPNNDEAYYYAGYQDVEQFYAYYGAEADLKEGLVRKWNQAVKNARDMGYTVESILEQENDCLQGEQSIVRNELSANTLYAFYVFAVDTETAYASSEIILVEQSTESAVT
;
A
#
# COMPACT_ATOMS: atom_id res chain seq x y z
N MET A 1 -5.81 11.76 -35.59
CA MET A 1 -6.13 10.96 -36.79
C MET A 1 -4.86 10.34 -37.32
N LYS A 2 -4.65 9.05 -37.00
CA LYS A 2 -3.96 8.02 -37.82
C LYS A 2 -3.90 6.78 -36.93
N GLN A 3 -4.79 5.84 -37.20
CA GLN A 3 -4.78 4.51 -36.61
C GLN A 3 -3.62 3.74 -37.24
N LEU A 4 -2.76 3.18 -36.39
CA LEU A 4 -1.79 2.17 -36.80
C LEU A 4 -2.38 0.78 -36.49
N ARG A 5 -2.78 0.09 -37.54
CA ARG A 5 -3.17 -1.33 -37.48
C ARG A 5 -1.89 -2.17 -37.46
N PHE A 6 -1.65 -2.91 -36.37
CA PHE A 6 -0.67 -3.98 -36.35
C PHE A 6 -1.31 -5.25 -36.92
N HIS A 7 -0.78 -5.69 -38.05
CA HIS A 7 -1.11 -6.98 -38.65
C HIS A 7 -0.16 -8.04 -38.07
N SER A 8 -0.74 -8.97 -37.32
CA SER A 8 -0.04 -10.19 -36.89
C SER A 8 0.17 -11.09 -38.10
N MET A 9 1.42 -11.31 -38.45
CA MET A 9 1.82 -12.18 -39.55
C MET A 9 2.18 -13.57 -38.97
N PHE A 10 1.23 -14.50 -39.06
CA PHE A 10 1.47 -15.90 -38.77
C PHE A 10 2.38 -16.53 -39.86
N ALA A 11 3.58 -16.92 -39.49
CA ALA A 11 4.45 -17.74 -40.33
C ALA A 11 4.18 -19.25 -40.07
N LEU A 12 3.48 -19.85 -40.98
CA LEU A 12 3.24 -21.29 -41.01
C LEU A 12 4.52 -22.00 -41.55
N LEU A 13 5.27 -22.68 -40.68
CA LEU A 13 6.41 -23.49 -41.08
C LEU A 13 5.95 -24.93 -41.24
N ALA A 14 5.70 -25.36 -42.48
CA ALA A 14 5.41 -26.75 -42.81
C ALA A 14 6.74 -27.52 -43.00
N LEU A 15 7.03 -28.50 -42.14
CA LEU A 15 8.10 -29.45 -42.32
C LEU A 15 7.54 -30.69 -43.04
N LEU A 16 8.00 -30.90 -44.29
CA LEU A 16 7.78 -32.12 -45.08
C LEU A 16 8.77 -33.19 -44.61
N PHE A 17 8.27 -34.31 -44.10
CA PHE A 17 9.05 -35.54 -43.96
C PHE A 17 8.68 -36.53 -45.04
N ALA A 18 9.69 -36.99 -45.73
CA ALA A 18 9.59 -37.99 -46.83
C ALA A 18 9.38 -39.39 -46.25
N PHE A 19 8.42 -40.10 -46.84
CA PHE A 19 8.17 -41.50 -46.57
C PHE A 19 9.21 -42.42 -47.28
N GLY A 20 9.88 -43.20 -46.46
CA GLY A 20 10.56 -44.41 -46.96
C GLY A 20 9.70 -45.63 -46.60
N CYS A 21 9.18 -46.34 -47.62
CA CYS A 21 8.56 -47.66 -47.45
C CYS A 21 9.63 -48.76 -47.33
N GLU A 22 9.58 -49.54 -46.23
CA GLU A 22 10.11 -50.87 -46.21
C GLU A 22 9.07 -51.86 -45.67
N ASN A 23 8.74 -52.85 -46.46
CA ASN A 23 7.86 -53.98 -46.12
C ASN A 23 8.60 -54.93 -45.17
N GLY A 24 8.06 -55.15 -43.99
CA GLY A 24 8.49 -56.22 -43.09
C GLY A 24 7.31 -56.62 -42.21
N SER A 25 6.76 -57.82 -42.50
CA SER A 25 5.71 -58.50 -41.74
C SER A 25 6.23 -58.93 -40.37
N GLY A 26 5.78 -58.24 -39.32
CA GLY A 26 5.92 -58.58 -37.90
C GLY A 26 5.12 -57.52 -37.12
N GLU A 27 4.08 -57.94 -36.39
CA GLU A 27 3.38 -57.06 -35.45
C GLU A 27 4.31 -56.70 -34.26
N GLU A 28 5.31 -55.92 -34.54
CA GLU A 28 5.97 -55.13 -33.45
C GLU A 28 5.12 -53.92 -33.24
N GLY A 29 4.31 -53.91 -32.19
CA GLY A 29 3.62 -52.72 -31.72
C GLY A 29 4.66 -51.60 -31.53
N GLY A 30 4.60 -50.57 -32.38
CA GLY A 30 5.54 -49.42 -32.32
C GLY A 30 5.58 -48.83 -30.91
N THR A 31 6.71 -48.23 -30.57
CA THR A 31 6.84 -47.51 -29.25
C THR A 31 5.74 -46.45 -29.11
N PRO A 32 5.04 -46.41 -27.99
CA PRO A 32 4.05 -45.37 -27.77
C PRO A 32 4.65 -43.95 -27.85
N THR A 33 3.96 -43.04 -28.54
CA THR A 33 4.35 -41.65 -28.62
C THR A 33 3.15 -40.74 -28.29
N LEU A 34 3.39 -39.71 -27.51
CA LEU A 34 2.41 -38.67 -27.15
C LEU A 34 2.89 -37.34 -27.70
N GLU A 35 2.09 -36.70 -28.53
CA GLU A 35 2.39 -35.41 -29.13
C GLU A 35 1.25 -34.42 -28.81
N LEU A 36 1.60 -33.19 -28.41
CA LEU A 36 0.65 -32.12 -28.12
C LEU A 36 0.53 -31.19 -29.33
N ASP A 37 -0.66 -30.61 -29.54
CA ASP A 37 -0.90 -29.56 -30.56
C ASP A 37 -0.14 -28.25 -30.26
N ARG A 38 0.17 -28.02 -28.99
CA ARG A 38 0.95 -26.87 -28.51
C ARG A 38 1.62 -27.16 -27.18
N THR A 39 2.72 -26.45 -26.90
CA THR A 39 3.49 -26.54 -25.64
C THR A 39 3.44 -25.24 -24.84
N GLU A 40 2.71 -24.23 -25.35
CA GLU A 40 2.53 -22.92 -24.70
C GLU A 40 1.12 -22.41 -24.94
N VAL A 41 0.55 -21.78 -23.92
CA VAL A 41 -0.74 -21.08 -23.93
C VAL A 41 -0.56 -19.73 -23.34
N SER A 42 -1.01 -18.67 -24.03
CA SER A 42 -1.15 -17.33 -23.50
C SER A 42 -2.61 -17.02 -23.30
N ILE A 43 -2.97 -16.53 -22.12
CA ILE A 43 -4.36 -16.22 -21.76
C ILE A 43 -4.42 -14.84 -21.07
N GLU A 44 -5.51 -14.13 -21.29
CA GLU A 44 -5.76 -12.82 -20.65
C GLU A 44 -5.97 -12.95 -19.13
N ALA A 45 -5.86 -11.82 -18.41
CA ALA A 45 -6.02 -11.77 -16.96
C ALA A 45 -7.37 -12.35 -16.48
N ALA A 46 -8.44 -12.20 -17.26
CA ALA A 46 -9.77 -12.75 -16.92
C ALA A 46 -9.80 -14.28 -16.80
N GLY A 47 -8.76 -14.98 -17.30
CA GLY A 47 -8.72 -16.42 -17.28
C GLY A 47 -9.69 -17.06 -18.26
N GLY A 48 -10.11 -18.30 -17.96
CA GLY A 48 -11.09 -19.04 -18.76
C GLY A 48 -10.67 -20.47 -19.03
N SER A 49 -11.44 -21.15 -19.85
CA SER A 49 -11.23 -22.56 -20.19
C SER A 49 -10.17 -22.71 -21.28
N VAL A 50 -9.26 -23.65 -21.09
CA VAL A 50 -8.19 -24.02 -22.04
C VAL A 50 -8.35 -25.49 -22.44
N GLU A 51 -8.12 -25.78 -23.71
CA GLU A 51 -8.09 -27.11 -24.26
C GLU A 51 -6.77 -27.36 -24.98
N ILE A 52 -6.12 -28.49 -24.70
CA ILE A 52 -4.90 -29.01 -25.35
C ILE A 52 -5.27 -30.30 -26.05
N ASN A 53 -5.06 -30.36 -27.36
CA ASN A 53 -5.27 -31.60 -28.07
C ASN A 53 -3.96 -32.40 -28.12
N TYR A 54 -4.09 -33.70 -28.02
CA TYR A 54 -2.95 -34.60 -28.16
C TYR A 54 -3.20 -35.75 -29.16
N THR A 55 -2.14 -36.23 -29.74
CA THR A 55 -2.13 -37.44 -30.57
C THR A 55 -1.32 -38.51 -29.84
N LEU A 56 -1.96 -39.65 -29.57
CA LEU A 56 -1.31 -40.84 -29.01
C LEU A 56 -1.19 -41.92 -30.08
N GLN A 57 0.04 -42.27 -30.47
CA GLN A 57 0.29 -43.34 -31.39
C GLN A 57 0.73 -44.61 -30.64
N ASN A 58 0.42 -45.78 -31.20
CA ASN A 58 0.75 -47.09 -30.64
C ASN A 58 0.39 -47.26 -29.16
N PRO A 59 -0.88 -46.93 -28.74
CA PRO A 59 -1.26 -47.05 -27.36
C PRO A 59 -1.14 -48.46 -26.82
N THR A 60 -0.66 -48.63 -25.60
CA THR A 60 -0.62 -49.92 -24.92
C THR A 60 -1.99 -50.26 -24.32
N GLN A 61 -2.29 -51.58 -24.22
CA GLN A 61 -3.53 -52.03 -23.61
C GLN A 61 -3.57 -51.59 -22.11
N GLY A 62 -4.61 -50.90 -21.72
CA GLY A 62 -4.77 -50.39 -20.34
C GLY A 62 -3.95 -49.13 -20.04
N GLY A 63 -3.28 -48.54 -21.02
CA GLY A 63 -2.57 -47.27 -20.87
C GLY A 63 -3.54 -46.11 -20.65
N VAL A 64 -3.17 -45.15 -19.81
CA VAL A 64 -3.98 -43.97 -19.46
C VAL A 64 -3.18 -42.69 -19.62
N VAL A 65 -3.85 -41.65 -20.10
CA VAL A 65 -3.33 -40.28 -20.09
C VAL A 65 -3.74 -39.61 -18.80
N LEU A 66 -2.79 -38.98 -18.11
CA LEU A 66 -2.96 -38.21 -16.90
C LEU A 66 -2.48 -36.78 -17.11
N ALA A 67 -3.08 -35.83 -16.40
CA ALA A 67 -2.63 -34.44 -16.39
C ALA A 67 -2.65 -33.89 -14.96
N ASN A 68 -1.64 -33.09 -14.63
CA ASN A 68 -1.53 -32.34 -13.37
C ASN A 68 -0.90 -30.98 -13.65
N ASN A 69 -0.91 -30.11 -12.63
CA ASN A 69 -0.28 -28.80 -12.70
C ASN A 69 0.49 -28.50 -11.41
N ASP A 70 1.27 -27.42 -11.42
CA ASP A 70 2.09 -26.92 -10.30
C ASP A 70 1.54 -25.65 -9.65
N ALA A 71 0.31 -25.21 -10.00
CA ALA A 71 -0.24 -23.94 -9.54
C ALA A 71 -1.73 -24.05 -9.18
N ASP A 72 -2.13 -23.44 -8.05
CA ASP A 72 -3.49 -23.49 -7.51
C ASP A 72 -4.53 -22.80 -8.40
N TRP A 73 -4.10 -21.85 -9.24
CA TRP A 73 -4.97 -21.10 -10.14
C TRP A 73 -5.30 -21.80 -11.45
N ILE A 74 -4.73 -23.00 -11.69
CA ILE A 74 -5.15 -23.91 -12.76
C ILE A 74 -5.99 -25.02 -12.13
N THR A 75 -7.28 -25.02 -12.43
CA THR A 75 -8.28 -25.86 -11.76
C THR A 75 -9.02 -26.75 -12.78
N GLN A 76 -9.84 -27.66 -12.29
CA GLN A 76 -10.74 -28.51 -13.10
C GLN A 76 -10.01 -29.27 -14.24
N ILE A 77 -8.79 -29.76 -13.99
CA ILE A 77 -8.04 -30.52 -14.99
C ILE A 77 -8.77 -31.82 -15.31
N ASN A 78 -9.01 -32.06 -16.61
CA ASN A 78 -9.71 -33.25 -17.11
C ASN A 78 -8.96 -33.83 -18.31
N ALA A 79 -8.46 -35.05 -18.17
CA ALA A 79 -7.83 -35.86 -19.22
C ALA A 79 -8.68 -37.10 -19.60
N SER A 80 -9.95 -37.16 -19.16
CA SER A 80 -10.81 -38.35 -19.41
C SER A 80 -11.34 -38.43 -20.84
N ILE A 81 -11.25 -37.37 -21.63
CA ILE A 81 -11.69 -37.33 -23.01
C ILE A 81 -10.51 -37.72 -23.92
N PRO A 82 -10.59 -38.82 -24.66
CA PRO A 82 -9.50 -39.19 -25.54
C PRO A 82 -9.13 -38.12 -26.56
N GLY A 83 -7.83 -37.87 -26.73
CA GLY A 83 -7.31 -36.82 -27.61
C GLY A 83 -7.35 -35.40 -27.07
N LYS A 84 -7.81 -35.18 -25.82
CA LYS A 84 -7.94 -33.85 -25.25
C LYS A 84 -7.62 -33.83 -23.75
N VAL A 85 -6.94 -32.79 -23.33
CA VAL A 85 -6.86 -32.35 -21.93
C VAL A 85 -7.47 -30.96 -21.84
N SER A 86 -8.37 -30.73 -20.86
CA SER A 86 -8.97 -29.44 -20.60
C SER A 86 -8.73 -29.01 -19.15
N PHE A 87 -8.64 -27.72 -18.91
CA PHE A 87 -8.52 -27.13 -17.58
C PHE A 87 -9.08 -25.71 -17.58
N ASN A 88 -9.34 -25.18 -16.38
CA ASN A 88 -9.75 -23.80 -16.19
C ASN A 88 -8.60 -22.99 -15.57
N VAL A 89 -8.41 -21.77 -16.05
CA VAL A 89 -7.47 -20.79 -15.53
C VAL A 89 -8.28 -19.72 -14.78
N GLU A 90 -8.03 -19.60 -13.48
CA GLU A 90 -8.69 -18.63 -12.63
C GLU A 90 -8.24 -17.19 -12.99
N PRO A 91 -9.06 -16.15 -12.74
CA PRO A 91 -8.69 -14.76 -12.99
C PRO A 91 -7.41 -14.36 -12.27
N ASN A 92 -6.53 -13.63 -12.95
CA ASN A 92 -5.37 -13.00 -12.35
C ASN A 92 -5.73 -11.55 -11.98
N ILE A 93 -5.91 -11.29 -10.71
CA ILE A 93 -6.24 -9.94 -10.19
C ILE A 93 -5.00 -9.11 -9.85
N SER A 94 -3.78 -9.69 -9.94
CA SER A 94 -2.52 -8.95 -9.84
C SER A 94 -2.19 -8.25 -11.16
N SER A 95 -1.54 -7.10 -11.08
CA SER A 95 -0.98 -6.41 -12.26
C SER A 95 0.20 -7.17 -12.90
N LYS A 96 0.76 -8.15 -12.20
CA LYS A 96 1.89 -8.95 -12.68
C LYS A 96 1.40 -10.16 -13.44
N GLU A 97 2.07 -10.45 -14.56
CA GLU A 97 1.89 -11.72 -15.25
C GLU A 97 2.31 -12.91 -14.36
N ARG A 98 1.71 -14.08 -14.61
CA ARG A 98 2.06 -15.32 -13.94
C ARG A 98 2.16 -16.48 -14.94
N SER A 99 2.97 -17.46 -14.60
CA SER A 99 3.20 -18.65 -15.44
C SER A 99 3.15 -19.91 -14.61
N ALA A 100 2.64 -21.00 -15.18
CA ALA A 100 2.60 -22.31 -14.58
C ALA A 100 2.76 -23.41 -15.64
N THR A 101 3.03 -24.64 -15.18
CA THR A 101 3.22 -25.79 -16.02
C THR A 101 2.11 -26.82 -15.85
N VAL A 102 1.45 -27.19 -16.93
CA VAL A 102 0.58 -28.37 -17.00
C VAL A 102 1.38 -29.52 -17.58
N THR A 103 1.51 -30.60 -16.81
CA THR A 103 2.21 -31.82 -17.19
C THR A 103 1.22 -32.86 -17.67
N ILE A 104 1.40 -33.37 -18.88
CA ILE A 104 0.57 -34.40 -19.49
C ILE A 104 1.45 -35.66 -19.71
N SER A 105 1.06 -36.75 -19.08
CA SER A 105 1.80 -38.02 -19.12
C SER A 105 0.95 -39.17 -19.68
N TYR A 106 1.60 -40.14 -20.25
CA TYR A 106 1.01 -41.41 -20.61
C TYR A 106 1.71 -42.55 -19.89
N SER A 107 0.97 -43.46 -19.30
CA SER A 107 1.50 -44.48 -18.38
C SER A 107 2.59 -45.40 -18.96
N ALA A 108 2.72 -45.48 -20.28
CA ALA A 108 3.74 -46.26 -20.97
C ALA A 108 4.85 -45.41 -21.62
N ILE A 109 4.96 -44.12 -21.23
CA ILE A 109 6.01 -43.19 -21.68
C ILE A 109 6.67 -42.57 -20.45
N ASP A 110 7.99 -42.72 -20.33
CA ASP A 110 8.75 -42.25 -19.18
C ASP A 110 8.86 -40.71 -19.13
N THR A 111 8.90 -40.08 -20.30
CA THR A 111 9.05 -38.61 -20.38
C THR A 111 7.69 -37.94 -20.62
N PRO A 112 7.16 -37.18 -19.69
CA PRO A 112 5.91 -36.45 -19.89
C PRO A 112 6.08 -35.28 -20.85
N CYS A 113 4.97 -34.86 -21.45
CA CYS A 113 4.88 -33.60 -22.18
C CYS A 113 4.47 -32.47 -21.23
N THR A 114 4.94 -31.27 -21.49
CA THR A 114 4.60 -30.08 -20.68
C THR A 114 3.99 -28.98 -21.53
N VAL A 115 3.05 -28.27 -20.95
CA VAL A 115 2.45 -27.04 -21.50
C VAL A 115 2.69 -25.88 -20.51
N THR A 116 3.38 -24.84 -20.96
CA THR A 116 3.52 -23.62 -20.21
C THR A 116 2.27 -22.76 -20.41
N VAL A 117 1.63 -22.37 -19.31
CA VAL A 117 0.48 -21.47 -19.32
C VAL A 117 0.94 -20.11 -18.80
N ASN A 118 0.95 -19.11 -19.69
CA ASN A 118 1.30 -17.73 -19.37
C ASN A 118 0.02 -16.91 -19.29
N GLN A 119 -0.26 -16.32 -18.12
CA GLN A 119 -1.41 -15.47 -17.93
C GLN A 119 -0.99 -14.02 -17.72
N ALA A 120 -1.60 -13.11 -18.50
CA ALA A 120 -1.37 -11.69 -18.38
C ALA A 120 -1.78 -11.16 -17.00
N GLY A 121 -1.17 -10.06 -16.56
CA GLY A 121 -1.60 -9.30 -15.40
C GLY A 121 -2.89 -8.53 -15.69
N SER A 122 -3.67 -8.24 -14.64
CA SER A 122 -4.85 -7.39 -14.71
C SER A 122 -4.47 -5.96 -15.02
N THR A 123 -5.20 -5.33 -15.92
CA THR A 123 -5.13 -3.87 -16.17
C THR A 123 -6.17 -3.09 -15.37
N THR A 124 -7.05 -3.78 -14.65
CA THR A 124 -8.07 -3.17 -13.78
C THR A 124 -7.49 -3.00 -12.39
N ALA A 125 -7.62 -1.79 -11.83
CA ALA A 125 -7.25 -1.55 -10.44
C ALA A 125 -8.06 -2.48 -9.49
N PRO A 126 -7.42 -3.08 -8.48
CA PRO A 126 -8.13 -4.00 -7.59
C PRO A 126 -9.19 -3.29 -6.73
N PHE A 127 -9.00 -1.99 -6.48
CA PHE A 127 -9.96 -1.15 -5.74
C PHE A 127 -10.01 0.25 -6.35
N GLU A 128 -11.20 0.86 -6.32
CA GLU A 128 -11.41 2.28 -6.57
C GLU A 128 -11.82 2.96 -5.26
N PHE A 129 -11.36 4.22 -5.08
CA PHE A 129 -11.68 5.05 -3.92
C PHE A 129 -12.43 6.28 -4.42
N GLU A 130 -13.71 6.38 -4.06
CA GLU A 130 -14.61 7.43 -4.51
C GLU A 130 -15.19 8.24 -3.33
N ASN A 131 -15.86 9.33 -3.63
CA ASN A 131 -16.56 10.19 -2.67
C ASN A 131 -15.71 10.52 -1.44
N ILE A 132 -14.47 10.96 -1.69
CA ILE A 132 -13.50 11.24 -0.63
C ILE A 132 -13.84 12.58 0.03
N GLU A 133 -14.12 12.54 1.32
CA GLU A 133 -14.34 13.70 2.18
C GLU A 133 -13.26 13.76 3.25
N CYS A 134 -12.64 14.93 3.40
CA CYS A 134 -11.52 15.16 4.32
C CYS A 134 -11.90 16.25 5.32
N GLU A 135 -11.92 15.88 6.58
CA GLU A 135 -12.09 16.79 7.70
C GLU A 135 -10.76 16.94 8.46
N VAL A 136 -10.76 17.75 9.50
CA VAL A 136 -9.55 18.03 10.31
C VAL A 136 -8.99 16.75 10.95
N GLU A 137 -9.85 15.85 11.40
CA GLU A 137 -9.50 14.65 12.14
C GLU A 137 -10.09 13.36 11.55
N SER A 138 -10.67 13.45 10.36
CA SER A 138 -11.26 12.27 9.72
C SER A 138 -11.11 12.29 8.20
N ILE A 139 -11.13 11.09 7.64
CA ILE A 139 -11.25 10.83 6.21
C ILE A 139 -12.39 9.84 6.04
N MET A 140 -13.35 10.19 5.17
CA MET A 140 -14.43 9.32 4.75
C MET A 140 -14.35 9.09 3.26
N LEU A 141 -14.60 7.85 2.81
CA LEU A 141 -14.58 7.49 1.39
C LEU A 141 -15.38 6.22 1.11
N ASP A 142 -15.74 6.04 -0.13
CA ASP A 142 -16.30 4.78 -0.63
C ASP A 142 -15.19 3.88 -1.17
N VAL A 143 -15.20 2.61 -0.77
CA VAL A 143 -14.28 1.58 -1.26
C VAL A 143 -15.04 0.66 -2.20
N ILE A 144 -14.60 0.59 -3.46
CA ILE A 144 -15.23 -0.20 -4.53
C ILE A 144 -14.23 -1.27 -4.99
N PRO A 145 -14.33 -2.52 -4.48
CA PRO A 145 -13.49 -3.61 -4.94
C PRO A 145 -13.88 -4.08 -6.35
N ALA A 146 -12.93 -4.45 -7.18
CA ALA A 146 -13.17 -5.06 -8.49
C ALA A 146 -13.79 -6.46 -8.35
N ASP A 147 -13.30 -7.28 -7.40
CA ASP A 147 -13.93 -8.53 -6.99
C ASP A 147 -14.81 -8.31 -5.76
N LYS A 148 -16.13 -8.49 -5.96
CA LYS A 148 -17.14 -8.29 -4.91
C LYS A 148 -17.29 -9.45 -3.93
N ASN A 149 -16.62 -10.58 -4.18
CA ASN A 149 -16.82 -11.82 -3.41
C ASN A 149 -15.67 -12.14 -2.49
N THR A 150 -14.45 -11.75 -2.87
CA THR A 150 -13.25 -12.01 -2.07
C THR A 150 -13.18 -11.05 -0.86
N PRO A 151 -12.92 -11.56 0.36
CA PRO A 151 -12.72 -10.72 1.53
C PRO A 151 -11.53 -9.78 1.35
N TYR A 152 -11.68 -8.54 1.83
CA TYR A 152 -10.62 -7.55 1.80
C TYR A 152 -10.54 -6.77 3.12
N ILE A 153 -9.38 -6.18 3.36
CA ILE A 153 -9.12 -5.29 4.49
C ILE A 153 -8.80 -3.90 3.94
N CYS A 154 -9.31 -2.87 4.62
CA CYS A 154 -9.02 -1.48 4.32
C CYS A 154 -8.50 -0.78 5.57
N ARG A 155 -7.27 -0.24 5.51
CA ARG A 155 -6.56 0.39 6.62
C ARG A 155 -5.91 1.71 6.19
N ILE A 156 -5.27 2.37 7.15
CA ILE A 156 -4.64 3.67 6.96
C ILE A 156 -3.40 3.80 7.84
N TYR A 157 -2.34 4.37 7.26
CA TYR A 157 -1.16 4.86 7.98
C TYR A 157 -0.81 6.26 7.51
N THR A 158 -0.07 7.02 8.32
CA THR A 158 0.53 8.27 7.82
C THR A 158 1.56 7.95 6.72
N ALA A 159 1.74 8.87 5.77
CA ALA A 159 2.78 8.71 4.75
C ALA A 159 4.16 8.59 5.40
N GLU A 160 4.42 9.34 6.48
CA GLU A 160 5.66 9.26 7.26
C GLU A 160 5.89 7.85 7.85
N HIS A 161 4.82 7.19 8.34
CA HIS A 161 4.91 5.83 8.84
C HIS A 161 5.31 4.84 7.74
N ILE A 162 4.71 4.97 6.55
CA ILE A 162 5.05 4.14 5.38
C ILE A 162 6.54 4.30 5.02
N GLU A 163 7.06 5.53 5.02
CA GLU A 163 8.47 5.83 4.78
C GLU A 163 9.39 5.26 5.88
N ALA A 164 9.07 5.52 7.14
CA ALA A 164 9.89 5.13 8.29
C ALA A 164 10.07 3.61 8.41
N PHE A 165 9.08 2.83 8.01
CA PHE A 165 9.10 1.37 8.05
C PHE A 165 9.32 0.71 6.69
N TYR A 166 9.65 1.48 5.65
CA TYR A 166 9.92 0.99 4.28
C TYR A 166 8.79 0.12 3.69
N LEU A 167 7.53 0.55 3.91
CA LEU A 167 6.33 -0.22 3.54
C LEU A 167 5.81 0.07 2.11
N HIS A 168 6.71 0.39 1.18
CA HIS A 168 6.34 0.70 -0.21
C HIS A 168 5.97 -0.53 -1.02
N GLU A 169 6.62 -1.66 -0.77
CA GLU A 169 6.33 -2.91 -1.44
C GLU A 169 5.14 -3.63 -0.79
N ASP A 170 4.27 -4.21 -1.61
CA ASP A 170 3.06 -4.90 -1.15
C ASP A 170 3.35 -6.00 -0.13
N LYS A 171 4.41 -6.77 -0.36
CA LYS A 171 4.83 -7.84 0.54
C LYS A 171 5.13 -7.31 1.94
N TYR A 172 5.94 -6.26 2.05
CA TYR A 172 6.36 -5.73 3.35
C TYR A 172 5.20 -5.03 4.07
N LEU A 173 4.36 -4.28 3.34
CA LEU A 173 3.17 -3.67 3.93
C LEU A 173 2.20 -4.74 4.46
N PHE A 174 1.96 -5.80 3.69
CA PHE A 174 1.09 -6.88 4.10
C PHE A 174 1.62 -7.64 5.32
N GLU A 175 2.90 -8.00 5.34
CA GLU A 175 3.55 -8.70 6.46
C GLU A 175 3.48 -7.86 7.74
N TYR A 176 3.81 -6.56 7.66
CA TYR A 176 3.72 -5.61 8.76
C TYR A 176 2.29 -5.45 9.27
N ASP A 177 1.32 -5.32 8.36
CA ASP A 177 -0.08 -5.15 8.71
C ASP A 177 -0.64 -6.43 9.37
N LEU A 178 -0.28 -7.60 8.86
CA LEU A 178 -0.71 -8.88 9.45
C LEU A 178 -0.14 -9.08 10.87
N GLU A 179 1.09 -8.68 11.13
CA GLU A 179 1.68 -8.68 12.46
C GLU A 179 0.93 -7.72 13.40
N THR A 180 0.65 -6.50 12.95
CA THR A 180 -0.12 -5.50 13.71
C THR A 180 -1.53 -6.01 14.03
N ILE A 181 -2.21 -6.60 13.06
CA ILE A 181 -3.54 -7.23 13.26
C ILE A 181 -3.44 -8.40 14.25
N GLY A 182 -2.33 -9.14 14.25
CA GLY A 182 -2.07 -10.18 15.25
C GLY A 182 -2.04 -9.64 16.67
N TYR A 183 -1.33 -8.53 16.92
CA TYR A 183 -1.34 -7.84 18.21
C TYR A 183 -2.72 -7.30 18.60
N GLU A 184 -3.47 -6.76 17.64
CA GLU A 184 -4.84 -6.28 17.86
C GLU A 184 -5.77 -7.45 18.27
N ALA A 185 -5.65 -8.60 17.60
CA ALA A 185 -6.40 -9.82 17.91
C ALA A 185 -6.09 -10.34 19.33
N ASP A 186 -4.81 -10.41 19.70
CA ASP A 186 -4.37 -10.83 21.03
C ASP A 186 -4.91 -9.90 22.13
N ASN A 187 -4.84 -8.59 21.92
CA ASN A 187 -5.41 -7.60 22.84
C ASN A 187 -6.93 -7.70 22.96
N ALA A 188 -7.62 -8.13 21.90
CA ALA A 188 -9.06 -8.39 21.90
C ALA A 188 -9.44 -9.77 22.45
N GLY A 189 -8.45 -10.61 22.81
CA GLY A 189 -8.67 -11.99 23.27
C GLY A 189 -9.24 -12.91 22.19
N GLN A 190 -8.91 -12.66 20.92
CA GLN A 190 -9.40 -13.39 19.76
C GLN A 190 -8.27 -14.13 19.05
N THR A 191 -8.62 -15.18 18.31
CA THR A 191 -7.68 -15.76 17.34
C THR A 191 -7.53 -14.82 16.15
N LEU A 192 -6.35 -14.80 15.53
CA LEU A 192 -6.12 -13.99 14.32
C LEU A 192 -7.17 -14.26 13.22
N THR A 193 -7.56 -15.53 13.02
CA THR A 193 -8.58 -15.88 12.00
C THR A 193 -9.93 -15.26 12.31
N ASN A 194 -10.40 -15.31 13.57
CA ASN A 194 -11.67 -14.70 13.96
C ASN A 194 -11.62 -13.17 13.85
N TYR A 195 -10.50 -12.59 14.25
CA TYR A 195 -10.32 -11.14 14.16
C TYR A 195 -10.30 -10.66 12.71
N LEU A 196 -9.58 -11.35 11.82
CA LEU A 196 -9.58 -11.08 10.37
C LEU A 196 -10.99 -11.18 9.77
N GLN A 197 -11.79 -12.18 10.17
CA GLN A 197 -13.19 -12.29 9.74
C GLN A 197 -14.03 -11.08 10.19
N ASN A 198 -13.77 -10.54 11.38
CA ASN A 198 -14.52 -9.42 11.93
C ASN A 198 -14.18 -8.08 11.26
N ILE A 199 -12.93 -7.87 10.89
CA ILE A 199 -12.46 -6.60 10.29
C ILE A 199 -12.52 -6.58 8.76
N SER A 200 -12.66 -7.74 8.11
CA SER A 200 -12.75 -7.83 6.66
C SER A 200 -14.13 -7.43 6.13
N HIS A 201 -14.16 -7.01 4.88
CA HIS A 201 -15.36 -6.64 4.14
C HIS A 201 -15.46 -7.45 2.84
N THR A 202 -16.66 -7.56 2.28
CA THR A 202 -16.91 -8.05 0.92
C THR A 202 -17.87 -7.09 0.22
N GLY A 203 -17.74 -6.94 -1.11
CA GLY A 203 -18.56 -5.99 -1.87
C GLY A 203 -18.20 -4.52 -1.59
N ASP A 204 -19.03 -3.61 -2.08
CA ASP A 204 -18.83 -2.18 -1.89
C ASP A 204 -18.95 -1.79 -0.41
N LYS A 205 -18.07 -0.93 0.03
CA LYS A 205 -18.10 -0.35 1.37
C LYS A 205 -18.27 1.16 1.26
N PRO A 206 -19.51 1.67 1.22
CA PRO A 206 -19.76 3.09 1.27
C PRO A 206 -19.46 3.63 2.68
N PHE A 207 -19.08 4.90 2.74
CA PHE A 207 -18.84 5.63 3.99
C PHE A 207 -17.83 4.92 4.91
N LYS A 208 -16.74 4.40 4.33
CA LYS A 208 -15.61 3.94 5.15
C LYS A 208 -14.97 5.14 5.80
N GLU A 209 -15.01 5.18 7.12
CA GLU A 209 -14.55 6.30 7.92
C GLU A 209 -13.30 5.92 8.71
N PHE A 210 -12.35 6.84 8.74
CA PHE A 210 -11.16 6.83 9.59
C PHE A 210 -11.19 8.08 10.46
N ASN A 211 -11.23 7.91 11.76
CA ASN A 211 -11.36 8.96 12.75
C ASN A 211 -10.12 9.09 13.62
N ARG A 212 -10.04 10.19 14.37
CA ARG A 212 -8.91 10.52 15.25
C ARG A 212 -7.59 10.59 14.49
N LEU A 213 -7.64 11.16 13.31
CA LEU A 213 -6.46 11.43 12.51
C LEU A 213 -5.78 12.72 12.96
N ILE A 214 -4.57 12.93 12.51
CA ILE A 214 -3.81 14.16 12.73
C ILE A 214 -4.22 15.16 11.65
N SER A 215 -4.43 16.42 12.04
CA SER A 215 -4.70 17.52 11.13
C SER A 215 -3.54 17.78 10.18
N ASP A 216 -3.85 18.25 8.96
CA ASP A 216 -2.89 18.67 7.93
C ASP A 216 -1.80 17.65 7.66
N THR A 217 -2.18 16.38 7.60
CA THR A 217 -1.26 15.24 7.51
C THR A 217 -1.61 14.33 6.35
N ASP A 218 -0.61 13.92 5.57
CA ASP A 218 -0.77 12.96 4.51
C ASP A 218 -0.92 11.55 5.05
N TYR A 219 -1.99 10.89 4.65
CA TYR A 219 -2.30 9.51 4.97
C TYR A 219 -2.33 8.65 3.71
N VAL A 220 -1.85 7.43 3.81
CA VAL A 220 -2.01 6.40 2.79
C VAL A 220 -3.15 5.48 3.23
N VAL A 221 -4.31 5.62 2.59
CA VAL A 221 -5.39 4.64 2.68
C VAL A 221 -5.04 3.50 1.73
N TYR A 222 -5.16 2.27 2.18
CA TYR A 222 -4.86 1.11 1.36
C TYR A 222 -5.85 -0.03 1.60
N CYS A 223 -6.10 -0.80 0.53
CA CYS A 223 -6.96 -1.97 0.58
C CYS A 223 -6.28 -3.14 -0.13
N TYR A 224 -6.50 -4.34 0.39
CA TYR A 224 -6.00 -5.58 -0.20
C TYR A 224 -6.97 -6.74 0.04
N TYR A 225 -7.03 -7.65 -0.92
CA TYR A 225 -7.73 -8.91 -0.75
C TYR A 225 -6.89 -9.89 0.08
N ILE A 226 -7.56 -10.70 0.88
CA ILE A 226 -6.91 -11.67 1.77
C ILE A 226 -7.59 -13.03 1.72
N ASP A 227 -6.80 -14.09 1.63
CA ASP A 227 -7.25 -15.43 2.02
C ASP A 227 -7.14 -15.56 3.54
N ILE A 228 -8.28 -15.53 4.22
CA ILE A 228 -8.33 -15.60 5.69
C ILE A 228 -7.87 -16.97 6.22
N ALA A 229 -8.04 -18.06 5.46
CA ALA A 229 -7.66 -19.40 5.90
C ALA A 229 -6.13 -19.56 5.89
N THR A 230 -5.49 -19.16 4.81
CA THR A 230 -4.02 -19.23 4.64
C THR A 230 -3.29 -18.00 5.16
N LYS A 231 -4.01 -16.90 5.43
CA LYS A 231 -3.47 -15.59 5.82
C LYS A 231 -2.50 -15.02 4.77
N SER A 232 -2.86 -15.15 3.52
CA SER A 232 -2.05 -14.71 2.39
C SER A 232 -2.69 -13.56 1.62
N LEU A 233 -1.84 -12.67 1.11
CA LEU A 233 -2.22 -11.59 0.20
C LEU A 233 -2.69 -12.20 -1.13
N ILE A 234 -3.80 -11.67 -1.66
CA ILE A 234 -4.31 -12.01 -2.99
C ILE A 234 -4.19 -10.77 -3.88
N GLY A 235 -3.40 -10.87 -4.96
CA GLY A 235 -3.18 -9.75 -5.89
C GLY A 235 -2.33 -8.63 -5.32
N ASP A 236 -2.63 -7.41 -5.74
CA ASP A 236 -1.88 -6.20 -5.40
C ASP A 236 -2.61 -5.38 -4.33
N ILE A 237 -1.86 -4.54 -3.60
CA ILE A 237 -2.41 -3.57 -2.65
C ILE A 237 -2.73 -2.26 -3.37
N ALA A 238 -4.00 -1.85 -3.38
CA ALA A 238 -4.37 -0.50 -3.83
C ALA A 238 -4.04 0.53 -2.75
N ARG A 239 -3.50 1.68 -3.15
CA ARG A 239 -3.12 2.78 -2.25
C ARG A 239 -3.65 4.10 -2.78
N LYS A 240 -4.06 4.97 -1.86
CA LYS A 240 -4.45 6.34 -2.14
C LYS A 240 -3.90 7.27 -1.06
N THR A 241 -3.07 8.23 -1.46
CA THR A 241 -2.64 9.29 -0.54
C THR A 241 -3.72 10.35 -0.44
N ILE A 242 -4.09 10.70 0.78
CA ILE A 242 -5.13 11.67 1.11
C ILE A 242 -4.63 12.51 2.27
N ARG A 243 -4.80 13.84 2.20
CA ARG A 243 -4.42 14.77 3.26
C ARG A 243 -5.65 15.19 4.06
N THR A 244 -5.57 15.12 5.38
CA THR A 244 -6.58 15.70 6.28
C THR A 244 -6.59 17.21 6.17
N SER A 245 -7.74 17.82 6.42
CA SER A 245 -7.89 19.27 6.38
C SER A 245 -7.14 19.97 7.52
N LYS A 246 -6.78 21.24 7.31
CA LYS A 246 -6.41 22.14 8.40
C LYS A 246 -7.66 22.61 9.13
N PRO A 247 -7.59 23.03 10.42
CA PRO A 247 -8.63 23.84 11.03
C PRO A 247 -8.90 25.08 10.16
N GLU A 248 -10.10 25.63 10.26
CA GLU A 248 -10.37 26.92 9.61
C GLU A 248 -9.32 27.95 10.05
N SER A 249 -8.80 28.69 9.06
CA SER A 249 -7.76 29.69 9.33
C SER A 249 -8.26 30.68 10.36
N SER A 250 -7.60 30.73 11.50
CA SER A 250 -7.89 31.75 12.52
C SER A 250 -7.55 33.14 11.98
N ASN A 251 -8.40 34.14 12.22
CA ASN A 251 -8.09 35.53 11.90
C ASN A 251 -7.04 36.13 12.90
N VAL A 252 -6.22 35.29 13.48
CA VAL A 252 -5.15 35.64 14.40
C VAL A 252 -3.91 36.03 13.63
N GLU A 253 -3.52 37.27 13.69
CA GLU A 253 -2.24 37.77 13.21
C GLU A 253 -1.25 37.81 14.36
N LEU A 254 -0.14 37.13 14.21
CA LEU A 254 0.95 37.11 15.17
C LEU A 254 2.13 37.92 14.64
N LYS A 255 2.86 38.58 15.54
CA LYS A 255 4.15 39.20 15.25
C LYS A 255 5.18 38.65 16.21
N MET A 256 6.37 38.33 15.70
CA MET A 256 7.49 37.84 16.49
C MET A 256 8.75 38.60 16.17
N THR A 257 9.46 39.07 17.21
CA THR A 257 10.79 39.64 17.12
C THR A 257 11.73 38.94 18.12
N LEU A 258 13.03 39.01 17.88
CA LEU A 258 14.02 38.34 18.71
C LEU A 258 15.04 39.36 19.24
N ASP A 259 15.35 39.29 20.52
CA ASP A 259 16.50 39.96 21.13
C ASP A 259 17.56 38.88 21.46
N VAL A 260 18.78 39.04 20.93
CA VAL A 260 19.89 38.08 21.12
C VAL A 260 20.94 38.66 22.02
N ASN A 261 21.31 37.92 23.06
CA ASN A 261 22.39 38.27 23.97
C ASN A 261 23.25 37.04 24.28
N GLY A 262 24.28 36.80 23.47
CA GLY A 262 25.09 35.58 23.52
C GLY A 262 24.26 34.34 23.21
N ALA A 263 24.21 33.38 24.13
CA ALA A 263 23.39 32.16 24.00
C ALA A 263 21.98 32.31 24.60
N ILE A 264 21.57 33.53 24.97
CA ILE A 264 20.23 33.82 25.45
C ILE A 264 19.47 34.55 24.36
N VAL A 265 18.28 34.04 24.01
CA VAL A 265 17.38 34.70 23.06
C VAL A 265 16.04 34.96 23.71
N THR A 266 15.54 36.20 23.59
CA THR A 266 14.18 36.52 24.00
C THR A 266 13.28 36.62 22.78
N GLN A 267 12.22 35.80 22.76
CA GLN A 267 11.14 35.86 21.76
C GLN A 267 10.08 36.84 22.28
N HIS A 268 9.82 37.93 21.56
CA HIS A 268 8.71 38.86 21.81
C HIS A 268 7.60 38.54 20.83
N ILE A 269 6.44 38.22 21.34
CA ILE A 269 5.27 37.80 20.54
C ILE A 269 4.12 38.74 20.89
N THR A 270 3.48 39.29 19.85
CA THR A 270 2.33 40.16 19.97
C THR A 270 1.22 39.66 19.05
N PRO A 271 0.13 39.11 19.57
CA PRO A 271 -1.07 38.79 18.81
C PRO A 271 -1.91 40.04 18.53
N ASN A 272 -2.74 39.99 17.47
CA ASN A 272 -3.76 41.02 17.22
C ASN A 272 -5.03 40.84 18.09
N ASN A 273 -5.12 39.71 18.80
CA ASN A 273 -6.19 39.35 19.71
C ASN A 273 -5.60 38.70 20.97
N ASP A 274 -5.72 39.32 22.12
CA ASP A 274 -5.15 38.88 23.40
C ASP A 274 -5.81 37.58 23.93
N GLU A 275 -6.98 37.20 23.43
CA GLU A 275 -7.69 35.97 23.82
C GLU A 275 -7.32 34.76 22.93
N ALA A 276 -6.58 35.01 21.86
CA ALA A 276 -6.17 33.96 20.95
C ALA A 276 -5.06 33.07 21.53
N TYR A 277 -5.23 31.76 21.41
CA TYR A 277 -4.18 30.82 21.78
C TYR A 277 -3.15 30.69 20.66
N TYR A 278 -1.88 30.60 21.04
CA TYR A 278 -0.78 30.33 20.13
C TYR A 278 0.31 29.51 20.82
N TYR A 279 1.06 28.75 20.00
CA TYR A 279 2.24 28.03 20.45
C TYR A 279 3.51 28.75 19.97
N ALA A 280 4.50 28.89 20.85
CA ALA A 280 5.81 29.46 20.52
C ALA A 280 6.93 28.51 20.91
N GLY A 281 7.72 28.10 19.94
CA GLY A 281 8.79 27.15 20.12
C GLY A 281 10.12 27.60 19.54
N TYR A 282 11.11 26.76 19.74
CA TYR A 282 12.40 26.82 19.04
C TYR A 282 12.91 25.42 18.71
N GLN A 283 13.78 25.33 17.71
CA GLN A 283 14.34 24.06 17.23
C GLN A 283 15.79 24.31 16.77
N ASP A 284 16.71 23.46 17.20
CA ASP A 284 18.04 23.37 16.59
C ASP A 284 17.90 22.87 15.15
N VAL A 285 18.34 23.71 14.20
CA VAL A 285 18.15 23.45 12.77
C VAL A 285 18.98 22.25 12.28
N GLU A 286 20.21 22.10 12.79
CA GLU A 286 21.06 20.96 12.44
C GLU A 286 20.46 19.63 12.96
N GLN A 287 19.98 19.63 14.20
CA GLN A 287 19.31 18.45 14.76
C GLN A 287 18.01 18.11 14.04
N PHE A 288 17.25 19.13 13.58
CA PHE A 288 16.04 18.87 12.78
C PHE A 288 16.39 18.12 11.49
N TYR A 289 17.35 18.63 10.71
CA TYR A 289 17.73 18.00 9.45
C TYR A 289 18.47 16.66 9.63
N ALA A 290 19.17 16.47 10.74
CA ALA A 290 19.77 15.18 11.08
C ALA A 290 18.72 14.10 11.35
N TYR A 291 17.54 14.50 11.88
CA TYR A 291 16.46 13.57 12.18
C TYR A 291 15.52 13.33 10.98
N TYR A 292 15.09 14.41 10.30
CA TYR A 292 14.09 14.34 9.23
C TYR A 292 14.67 14.25 7.81
N GLY A 293 16.00 14.41 7.65
CA GLY A 293 16.67 14.44 6.36
C GLY A 293 16.85 15.87 5.81
N ALA A 294 17.85 16.05 4.95
CA ALA A 294 18.24 17.37 4.42
C ALA A 294 17.19 18.03 3.53
N GLU A 295 16.27 17.25 2.97
CA GLU A 295 15.21 17.72 2.08
C GLU A 295 13.89 18.00 2.81
N ALA A 296 13.83 17.80 4.13
CA ALA A 296 12.61 18.01 4.90
C ALA A 296 12.22 19.50 4.96
N ASP A 297 10.93 19.81 4.81
CA ASP A 297 10.44 21.16 5.03
C ASP A 297 10.39 21.47 6.53
N LEU A 298 11.21 22.43 6.95
CA LEU A 298 11.33 22.81 8.36
C LEU A 298 10.02 23.35 8.94
N LYS A 299 9.29 24.19 8.20
CA LYS A 299 8.04 24.78 8.67
C LYS A 299 6.95 23.72 8.81
N GLU A 300 6.77 22.90 7.79
CA GLU A 300 5.83 21.80 7.80
C GLU A 300 6.15 20.80 8.92
N GLY A 301 7.42 20.44 9.06
CA GLY A 301 7.88 19.50 10.09
C GLY A 301 7.64 20.00 11.53
N LEU A 302 7.80 21.31 11.79
CA LEU A 302 7.52 21.88 13.10
C LEU A 302 6.03 21.93 13.43
N VAL A 303 5.16 22.28 12.46
CA VAL A 303 3.71 22.22 12.63
C VAL A 303 3.25 20.78 12.85
N ARG A 304 3.76 19.84 12.06
CA ARG A 304 3.44 18.41 12.20
C ARG A 304 3.86 17.87 13.57
N LYS A 305 5.03 18.27 14.09
CA LYS A 305 5.49 17.90 15.44
C LYS A 305 4.51 18.33 16.53
N TRP A 306 3.97 19.54 16.44
CA TRP A 306 2.93 20.03 17.34
C TRP A 306 1.64 19.22 17.18
N ASN A 307 1.13 19.08 15.95
CA ASN A 307 -0.10 18.34 15.68
C ASN A 307 -0.01 16.88 16.17
N GLN A 308 1.15 16.24 16.01
CA GLN A 308 1.39 14.91 16.57
C GLN A 308 1.36 14.91 18.12
N ALA A 309 1.93 15.92 18.76
CA ALA A 309 1.89 16.04 20.22
C ALA A 309 0.45 16.20 20.74
N VAL A 310 -0.36 17.02 20.07
CA VAL A 310 -1.79 17.19 20.37
C VAL A 310 -2.53 15.84 20.22
N LYS A 311 -2.30 15.13 19.11
CA LYS A 311 -2.90 13.81 18.90
C LYS A 311 -2.54 12.84 20.02
N ASN A 312 -1.26 12.77 20.38
CA ASN A 312 -0.78 11.87 21.44
C ASN A 312 -1.41 12.23 22.79
N ALA A 313 -1.51 13.53 23.14
CA ALA A 313 -2.15 13.98 24.36
C ALA A 313 -3.64 13.58 24.40
N ARG A 314 -4.35 13.76 23.29
CA ARG A 314 -5.78 13.35 23.18
C ARG A 314 -5.96 11.84 23.26
N ASP A 315 -5.06 11.05 22.71
CA ASP A 315 -5.07 9.58 22.83
C ASP A 315 -4.82 9.12 24.29
N MET A 316 -4.06 9.90 25.06
CA MET A 316 -3.88 9.70 26.50
C MET A 316 -5.08 10.16 27.33
N GLY A 317 -6.11 10.75 26.72
CA GLY A 317 -7.33 11.19 27.38
C GLY A 317 -7.35 12.65 27.81
N TYR A 318 -6.36 13.46 27.40
CA TYR A 318 -6.41 14.90 27.63
C TYR A 318 -7.52 15.54 26.77
N THR A 319 -8.25 16.50 27.36
CA THR A 319 -9.23 17.29 26.62
C THR A 319 -8.55 18.43 25.89
N VAL A 320 -9.19 18.97 24.85
CA VAL A 320 -8.67 20.17 24.14
C VAL A 320 -8.44 21.31 25.12
N GLU A 321 -9.39 21.58 26.00
CA GLU A 321 -9.27 22.61 27.05
C GLU A 321 -8.01 22.39 27.91
N SER A 322 -7.76 21.17 28.37
CA SER A 322 -6.56 20.86 29.17
C SER A 322 -5.25 21.04 28.42
N ILE A 323 -5.25 20.85 27.09
CA ILE A 323 -4.07 21.08 26.23
C ILE A 323 -3.83 22.58 26.07
N LEU A 324 -4.91 23.37 25.85
CA LEU A 324 -4.82 24.83 25.69
C LEU A 324 -4.43 25.55 26.98
N GLU A 325 -4.86 25.04 28.14
CA GLU A 325 -4.59 25.63 29.44
C GLU A 325 -3.29 25.16 30.12
N GLN A 326 -2.59 24.21 29.50
CA GLN A 326 -1.34 23.66 30.04
C GLN A 326 -0.27 24.76 30.07
N GLU A 327 0.23 25.09 31.26
CA GLU A 327 1.30 26.10 31.44
C GLU A 327 2.51 25.74 30.53
N ASN A 328 2.95 26.74 29.78
CA ASN A 328 4.09 26.74 28.85
C ASN A 328 3.88 26.09 27.48
N ASP A 329 2.74 25.47 27.17
CA ASP A 329 2.49 24.90 25.84
C ASP A 329 1.68 25.88 24.98
N CYS A 330 0.50 26.34 25.40
CA CYS A 330 -0.26 27.37 24.70
C CYS A 330 -0.25 28.68 25.45
N LEU A 331 -0.08 29.79 24.75
CA LEU A 331 0.07 31.13 25.29
C LEU A 331 -1.05 32.04 24.79
N GLN A 332 -1.32 33.12 25.54
CA GLN A 332 -2.25 34.17 25.17
C GLN A 332 -1.63 35.54 25.46
N GLY A 333 -2.15 36.59 24.82
CA GLY A 333 -1.70 37.96 24.99
C GLY A 333 -0.26 38.21 24.57
N GLU A 334 0.28 39.38 24.90
CA GLU A 334 1.68 39.74 24.62
C GLU A 334 2.63 38.99 25.54
N GLN A 335 3.65 38.32 24.96
CA GLN A 335 4.61 37.54 25.72
C GLN A 335 6.07 37.87 25.35
N SER A 336 6.94 37.78 26.37
CA SER A 336 8.40 37.87 26.22
C SER A 336 9.03 36.61 26.82
N ILE A 337 9.40 35.66 25.98
CA ILE A 337 9.85 34.35 26.42
C ILE A 337 11.38 34.27 26.32
N VAL A 338 12.03 34.10 27.46
CA VAL A 338 13.48 33.99 27.55
C VAL A 338 13.91 32.51 27.32
N ARG A 339 14.70 32.28 26.31
CA ARG A 339 15.33 30.99 25.99
C ARG A 339 16.79 31.06 26.43
N ASN A 340 17.12 30.47 27.57
CA ASN A 340 18.44 30.52 28.21
C ASN A 340 19.17 29.17 28.22
N GLU A 341 18.59 28.14 27.64
CA GLU A 341 19.17 26.78 27.56
C GLU A 341 19.81 26.49 26.21
N LEU A 342 20.08 27.55 25.41
CA LEU A 342 20.59 27.39 24.06
C LEU A 342 22.10 27.17 24.05
N SER A 343 22.58 26.39 23.10
CA SER A 343 24.02 26.23 22.83
C SER A 343 24.57 27.47 22.12
N ALA A 344 25.77 27.91 22.46
CA ALA A 344 26.45 29.02 21.77
C ALA A 344 26.82 28.62 20.33
N ASN A 345 26.89 29.61 19.42
CA ASN A 345 27.24 29.43 18.00
C ASN A 345 26.41 28.36 17.27
N THR A 346 25.13 28.23 17.63
CA THR A 346 24.22 27.25 17.08
C THR A 346 23.06 27.97 16.36
N LEU A 347 22.69 27.49 15.18
CA LEU A 347 21.55 28.01 14.42
C LEU A 347 20.26 27.41 14.96
N TYR A 348 19.36 28.26 15.42
CA TYR A 348 18.01 27.89 15.86
C TYR A 348 16.94 28.49 14.96
N ALA A 349 15.88 27.76 14.74
CA ALA A 349 14.60 28.27 14.22
C ALA A 349 13.68 28.59 15.41
N PHE A 350 13.34 29.88 15.59
CA PHE A 350 12.33 30.34 16.52
C PHE A 350 11.01 30.49 15.76
N TYR A 351 9.92 30.01 16.32
CA TYR A 351 8.67 29.98 15.58
C TYR A 351 7.45 30.18 16.47
N VAL A 352 6.37 30.62 15.83
CA VAL A 352 5.06 30.80 16.46
C VAL A 352 3.96 30.56 15.43
N PHE A 353 2.84 29.99 15.87
CA PHE A 353 1.60 29.85 15.09
C PHE A 353 0.38 29.87 16.03
N ALA A 354 -0.77 30.29 15.52
CA ALA A 354 -2.03 30.24 16.25
C ALA A 354 -2.53 28.80 16.38
N VAL A 355 -3.24 28.54 17.47
CA VAL A 355 -3.81 27.24 17.80
C VAL A 355 -5.33 27.34 17.80
N ASP A 356 -5.98 26.37 17.18
CA ASP A 356 -7.44 26.29 17.12
C ASP A 356 -8.04 25.87 18.47
N THR A 357 -9.12 26.55 18.89
CA THR A 357 -9.73 26.33 20.19
C THR A 357 -10.63 25.10 20.30
N GLU A 358 -11.03 24.51 19.17
CA GLU A 358 -11.88 23.33 19.15
C GLU A 358 -11.06 22.03 19.06
N THR A 359 -9.89 22.10 18.42
CA THR A 359 -9.06 20.92 18.13
C THR A 359 -7.69 20.94 18.78
N ALA A 360 -7.17 22.10 19.18
CA ALA A 360 -5.81 22.41 19.62
C ALA A 360 -4.73 22.22 18.51
N TYR A 361 -5.10 21.97 17.27
CA TYR A 361 -4.15 21.93 16.17
C TYR A 361 -3.72 23.32 15.70
N ALA A 362 -2.60 23.39 14.99
CA ALA A 362 -2.15 24.63 14.37
C ALA A 362 -3.19 25.14 13.36
N SER A 363 -3.58 26.43 13.48
CA SER A 363 -4.65 27.08 12.70
C SER A 363 -4.21 28.32 11.92
N SER A 364 -2.94 28.71 11.96
CA SER A 364 -2.37 29.76 11.12
C SER A 364 -1.10 29.30 10.41
N GLU A 365 -0.64 30.10 9.45
CA GLU A 365 0.71 29.93 8.91
C GLU A 365 1.74 30.14 10.03
N ILE A 366 2.84 29.36 9.97
CA ILE A 366 3.95 29.46 10.91
C ILE A 366 4.81 30.68 10.59
N ILE A 367 5.02 31.54 11.58
CA ILE A 367 6.06 32.58 11.53
C ILE A 367 7.34 31.97 12.06
N LEU A 368 8.40 31.98 11.27
CA LEU A 368 9.69 31.36 11.60
C LEU A 368 10.82 32.37 11.31
N VAL A 369 11.72 32.51 12.29
CA VAL A 369 12.94 33.28 12.17
C VAL A 369 14.12 32.39 12.54
N GLU A 370 15.04 32.19 11.61
CA GLU A 370 16.32 31.54 11.89
C GLU A 370 17.33 32.53 12.47
N GLN A 371 17.92 32.19 13.62
CA GLN A 371 18.86 33.02 14.33
C GLN A 371 19.97 32.18 14.95
N SER A 372 21.20 32.53 14.66
CA SER A 372 22.35 31.96 15.36
C SER A 372 22.55 32.62 16.72
N THR A 373 22.82 31.81 17.73
CA THR A 373 23.32 32.27 19.02
C THR A 373 24.77 32.68 18.90
N GLU A 374 25.23 33.55 19.80
CA GLU A 374 26.60 34.01 19.86
C GLU A 374 27.37 33.41 21.05
N SER A 375 28.67 33.47 21.04
CA SER A 375 29.47 33.16 22.23
C SER A 375 29.13 34.13 23.34
N ALA A 376 29.15 33.69 24.62
CA ALA A 376 28.96 34.57 25.75
C ALA A 376 29.97 35.73 25.67
N VAL A 377 29.51 36.96 25.74
CA VAL A 377 30.39 38.12 25.88
C VAL A 377 31.03 38.02 27.26
N THR A 378 32.34 37.70 27.28
CA THR A 378 33.17 37.61 28.50
C THR A 378 33.41 38.98 29.11
#